data_f6912fe7089a5f99e87fa1ae3648efa0
#
_entry.id   f6912fe7089a5f99e87fa1ae3648efa0
#
_cell.length_a   1.000
_cell.length_b   1.000
_cell.length_c   1.000
_cell.angle_alpha   90.00
_cell.angle_beta   90.00
_cell.angle_gamma   90.00
#
_symmetry.space_group_name_H-M   'P 1'
#
loop_
_entity.id
_entity.type
_entity.pdbx_description
1 polymer ?
#
loop_
_entity_poly.entity_id
_entity_poly.type
_entity_poly.pdbx_seq_one_letter_code
_entity_poly.pdbx_strand_id
1 'polypeptide(L)'
;MMNNAPGSPRPGPAPTPGPGPEPHTPAVHAEHLTVVRGPRTVLRDLGFTIPRGRITGLLGPSGCGKSTLMRALVGTQAKVTGTLDVLGHPAGHPTLRTRIGYVTQAPSVYDDLTVRQNLDYFAAILDPGRTAAGRRDADVTRAITDVDLTTHADALAGNLSGGQRNRVSLAVALLGSPELLVLDEPTVGLDPVLRRDLWNLFHDIATGRGATLLVSSHVMDEAERCHRLLLMRDGELLADDTPDALRTRTGAATVEEAFLRLVDEATSAARTKETTR
;
A
#
# COMPACT_ATOMS: atom_id res chain seq x y z
N MET A 1 19.84 25.66 -69.89
CA MET A 1 20.18 24.57 -68.92
C MET A 1 19.50 24.87 -67.63
N MET A 2 18.34 24.28 -67.35
CA MET A 2 17.52 24.44 -66.18
C MET A 2 17.95 23.39 -65.16
N ASN A 3 18.39 23.82 -63.99
CA ASN A 3 18.85 22.98 -62.91
C ASN A 3 17.63 22.65 -62.03
N ASN A 4 17.19 21.41 -62.03
CA ASN A 4 16.05 20.93 -61.25
C ASN A 4 16.59 20.33 -59.96
N ALA A 5 16.42 21.03 -58.80
CA ALA A 5 16.77 20.51 -57.50
C ALA A 5 15.66 19.60 -56.97
N PRO A 6 15.97 18.41 -56.38
CA PRO A 6 14.96 17.52 -55.83
C PRO A 6 14.41 18.09 -54.50
N GLY A 7 13.05 18.13 -54.43
CA GLY A 7 12.32 18.59 -53.27
C GLY A 7 12.51 17.65 -52.06
N SER A 8 12.75 18.25 -50.89
CA SER A 8 12.81 17.56 -49.61
C SER A 8 11.47 16.90 -49.24
N PRO A 9 11.46 15.69 -48.67
CA PRO A 9 10.24 15.02 -48.23
C PRO A 9 9.60 15.77 -47.07
N ARG A 10 8.27 15.95 -47.12
CA ARG A 10 7.49 16.53 -46.04
C ARG A 10 7.51 15.60 -44.81
N PRO A 11 7.68 16.13 -43.59
CA PRO A 11 7.56 15.31 -42.37
C PRO A 11 6.15 14.76 -42.27
N GLY A 12 6.05 13.45 -42.03
CA GLY A 12 4.81 12.75 -41.75
C GLY A 12 4.14 13.27 -40.47
N PRO A 13 2.81 13.07 -40.30
CA PRO A 13 2.11 13.50 -39.11
C PRO A 13 2.72 12.83 -37.89
N ALA A 14 2.93 13.63 -36.81
CA ALA A 14 3.39 13.15 -35.52
C ALA A 14 2.44 12.06 -34.98
N PRO A 15 2.95 10.99 -34.35
CA PRO A 15 2.13 9.97 -33.73
C PRO A 15 1.20 10.61 -32.71
N THR A 16 -0.10 10.34 -32.82
CA THR A 16 -1.12 10.73 -31.85
C THR A 16 -0.73 10.11 -30.50
N PRO A 17 -0.63 10.87 -29.40
CA PRO A 17 -0.43 10.27 -28.08
C PRO A 17 -1.60 9.31 -27.84
N GLY A 18 -1.25 8.07 -27.45
CA GLY A 18 -2.23 7.07 -27.04
C GLY A 18 -3.09 7.63 -25.89
N PRO A 19 -4.30 7.09 -25.66
CA PRO A 19 -5.14 7.54 -24.55
C PRO A 19 -4.32 7.43 -23.28
N GLY A 20 -4.10 8.58 -22.62
CA GLY A 20 -3.54 8.65 -21.28
C GLY A 20 -4.41 7.81 -20.35
N PRO A 21 -3.90 7.37 -19.19
CA PRO A 21 -4.67 6.57 -18.25
C PRO A 21 -5.99 7.28 -17.97
N GLU A 22 -7.09 6.57 -18.14
CA GLU A 22 -8.45 7.06 -17.84
C GLU A 22 -8.47 7.69 -16.44
N PRO A 23 -8.92 8.93 -16.26
CA PRO A 23 -8.59 9.73 -15.07
C PRO A 23 -9.23 9.26 -13.76
N HIS A 24 -9.94 8.14 -13.66
CA HIS A 24 -10.74 7.86 -12.46
C HIS A 24 -10.86 6.39 -12.01
N THR A 25 -10.13 5.43 -12.55
CA THR A 25 -10.18 4.07 -12.00
C THR A 25 -9.36 3.99 -10.71
N PRO A 26 -9.98 3.70 -9.54
CA PRO A 26 -9.26 3.61 -8.27
C PRO A 26 -8.26 2.45 -8.29
N ALA A 27 -7.26 2.49 -7.40
CA ALA A 27 -6.36 1.35 -7.20
C ALA A 27 -7.06 0.19 -6.51
N VAL A 28 -7.99 0.50 -5.60
CA VAL A 28 -8.85 -0.48 -4.93
C VAL A 28 -10.28 0.02 -4.92
N HIS A 29 -11.21 -0.88 -5.19
CA HIS A 29 -12.65 -0.67 -5.06
C HIS A 29 -13.27 -1.84 -4.30
N ALA A 30 -14.01 -1.55 -3.25
CA ALA A 30 -14.70 -2.53 -2.43
C ALA A 30 -16.17 -2.13 -2.26
N GLU A 31 -17.07 -3.12 -2.42
CA GLU A 31 -18.51 -3.00 -2.15
C GLU A 31 -19.01 -4.21 -1.40
N HIS A 32 -19.74 -3.95 -0.33
CA HIS A 32 -20.35 -4.99 0.52
C HIS A 32 -19.35 -6.06 0.99
N LEU A 33 -18.09 -5.64 1.20
CA LEU A 33 -17.00 -6.54 1.55
C LEU A 33 -17.20 -7.11 2.96
N THR A 34 -17.36 -8.42 3.04
CA THR A 34 -17.51 -9.14 4.31
C THR A 34 -16.50 -10.27 4.40
N VAL A 35 -15.86 -10.42 5.57
CA VAL A 35 -14.89 -11.50 5.82
C VAL A 35 -15.24 -12.25 7.10
N VAL A 36 -15.31 -13.58 6.99
CA VAL A 36 -15.62 -14.49 8.11
C VAL A 36 -14.39 -15.33 8.45
N ARG A 37 -14.01 -15.36 9.73
CA ARG A 37 -12.95 -16.23 10.28
C ARG A 37 -13.49 -17.11 11.38
N GLY A 38 -13.58 -18.42 11.11
CA GLY A 38 -14.24 -19.33 12.02
C GLY A 38 -15.72 -18.93 12.21
N PRO A 39 -16.20 -18.81 13.46
CA PRO A 39 -17.57 -18.37 13.74
C PRO A 39 -17.73 -16.83 13.75
N ARG A 40 -16.66 -16.08 13.61
CA ARG A 40 -16.67 -14.61 13.76
C ARG A 40 -16.64 -13.90 12.42
N THR A 41 -17.57 -12.97 12.20
CA THR A 41 -17.47 -11.96 11.13
C THR A 41 -16.48 -10.89 11.58
N VAL A 42 -15.36 -10.79 10.85
CA VAL A 42 -14.25 -9.86 11.18
C VAL A 42 -14.40 -8.54 10.43
N LEU A 43 -14.83 -8.58 9.17
CA LEU A 43 -15.16 -7.39 8.38
C LEU A 43 -16.64 -7.46 8.01
N ARG A 44 -17.33 -6.32 8.10
CA ARG A 44 -18.80 -6.26 7.98
C ARG A 44 -19.20 -5.20 6.98
N ASP A 45 -19.63 -5.64 5.80
CA ASP A 45 -20.28 -4.78 4.80
C ASP A 45 -19.48 -3.52 4.46
N LEU A 46 -18.15 -3.65 4.23
CA LEU A 46 -17.28 -2.52 3.94
C LEU A 46 -17.47 -2.06 2.49
N GLY A 47 -17.62 -0.74 2.30
CA GLY A 47 -17.56 -0.05 1.01
C GLY A 47 -16.54 1.07 1.07
N PHE A 48 -15.53 1.06 0.17
CA PHE A 48 -14.50 2.11 0.10
C PHE A 48 -13.76 2.10 -1.23
N THR A 49 -13.01 3.19 -1.46
CA THR A 49 -12.10 3.28 -2.61
C THR A 49 -10.72 3.78 -2.18
N ILE A 50 -9.65 3.27 -2.83
CA ILE A 50 -8.28 3.77 -2.68
C ILE A 50 -7.87 4.42 -3.99
N PRO A 51 -7.61 5.74 -4.02
CA PRO A 51 -7.18 6.44 -5.23
C PRO A 51 -5.75 6.04 -5.61
N ARG A 52 -5.44 6.04 -6.92
CA ARG A 52 -4.10 5.74 -7.44
C ARG A 52 -3.10 6.85 -7.10
N GLY A 53 -1.82 6.45 -6.96
CA GLY A 53 -0.69 7.37 -6.77
C GLY A 53 -0.72 8.17 -5.47
N ARG A 54 -1.43 7.68 -4.46
CA ARG A 54 -1.59 8.34 -3.17
C ARG A 54 -1.37 7.40 -2.00
N ILE A 55 -1.11 7.99 -0.83
CA ILE A 55 -1.00 7.26 0.43
C ILE A 55 -2.35 7.29 1.11
N THR A 56 -2.93 6.11 1.35
CA THR A 56 -4.14 5.93 2.16
C THR A 56 -3.75 5.29 3.49
N GLY A 57 -4.10 5.92 4.60
CA GLY A 57 -3.93 5.38 5.95
C GLY A 57 -5.11 4.50 6.34
N LEU A 58 -4.86 3.30 6.82
CA LEU A 58 -5.84 2.40 7.42
C LEU A 58 -5.67 2.41 8.93
N LEU A 59 -6.46 3.21 9.62
CA LEU A 59 -6.28 3.51 11.03
C LEU A 59 -7.39 2.91 11.89
N GLY A 60 -7.04 2.55 13.11
CA GLY A 60 -7.97 1.99 14.09
C GLY A 60 -7.26 1.16 15.15
N PRO A 61 -7.96 0.79 16.24
CA PRO A 61 -7.38 0.03 17.32
C PRO A 61 -6.90 -1.35 16.90
N SER A 62 -6.04 -1.95 17.72
CA SER A 62 -5.59 -3.34 17.50
C SER A 62 -6.78 -4.30 17.49
N GLY A 63 -6.78 -5.25 16.56
CA GLY A 63 -7.84 -6.25 16.44
C GLY A 63 -9.12 -5.78 15.71
N CYS A 64 -9.22 -4.53 15.24
CA CYS A 64 -10.41 -4.05 14.51
C CYS A 64 -10.58 -4.61 13.08
N GLY A 65 -9.58 -5.36 12.56
CA GLY A 65 -9.69 -6.01 11.24
C GLY A 65 -8.70 -5.52 10.17
N LYS A 66 -7.80 -4.56 10.45
CA LYS A 66 -6.84 -3.98 9.48
C LYS A 66 -6.05 -5.04 8.69
N SER A 67 -5.33 -5.91 9.40
CA SER A 67 -4.55 -6.99 8.76
C SER A 67 -5.42 -7.99 8.00
N THR A 68 -6.69 -8.18 8.41
CA THR A 68 -7.64 -9.03 7.69
C THR A 68 -8.04 -8.39 6.36
N LEU A 69 -8.29 -7.08 6.36
CA LEU A 69 -8.56 -6.32 5.14
C LEU A 69 -7.37 -6.36 4.19
N MET A 70 -6.15 -6.11 4.70
CA MET A 70 -4.93 -6.16 3.88
C MET A 70 -4.71 -7.54 3.26
N ARG A 71 -4.93 -8.63 4.01
CA ARG A 71 -4.85 -9.99 3.47
C ARG A 71 -5.93 -10.27 2.42
N ALA A 72 -7.11 -9.68 2.55
CA ALA A 72 -8.15 -9.80 1.53
C ALA A 72 -7.71 -9.08 0.24
N LEU A 73 -7.14 -7.88 0.33
CA LEU A 73 -6.61 -7.12 -0.81
C LEU A 73 -5.52 -7.87 -1.58
N VAL A 74 -4.59 -8.50 -0.87
CA VAL A 74 -3.51 -9.28 -1.51
C VAL A 74 -3.93 -10.71 -1.90
N GLY A 75 -5.20 -11.07 -1.64
CA GLY A 75 -5.76 -12.35 -2.07
C GLY A 75 -5.35 -13.57 -1.22
N THR A 76 -4.84 -13.35 0.01
CA THR A 76 -4.44 -14.44 0.92
C THR A 76 -5.49 -14.75 1.99
N GLN A 77 -6.60 -14.00 2.03
CA GLN A 77 -7.70 -14.20 2.96
C GLN A 77 -8.78 -15.10 2.36
N ALA A 78 -9.18 -16.13 3.09
CA ALA A 78 -10.32 -16.98 2.72
C ALA A 78 -11.66 -16.43 3.23
N LYS A 79 -12.78 -16.93 2.67
CA LYS A 79 -14.15 -16.58 3.05
C LYS A 79 -14.42 -15.07 2.95
N VAL A 80 -14.04 -14.52 1.82
CA VAL A 80 -14.32 -13.13 1.42
C VAL A 80 -15.57 -13.15 0.54
N THR A 81 -16.54 -12.27 0.81
CA THR A 81 -17.76 -12.06 0.02
C THR A 81 -17.93 -10.56 -0.28
N GLY A 82 -18.76 -10.22 -1.26
CA GLY A 82 -18.86 -8.88 -1.81
C GLY A 82 -17.88 -8.66 -2.97
N THR A 83 -17.75 -7.43 -3.42
CA THR A 83 -16.83 -7.03 -4.48
C THR A 83 -15.54 -6.51 -3.87
N LEU A 84 -14.40 -6.96 -4.38
CA LEU A 84 -13.07 -6.42 -4.04
C LEU A 84 -12.18 -6.46 -5.28
N ASP A 85 -12.09 -5.33 -5.96
CA ASP A 85 -11.24 -5.15 -7.12
C ASP A 85 -9.96 -4.39 -6.77
N VAL A 86 -8.83 -4.90 -7.22
CA VAL A 86 -7.50 -4.34 -6.99
C VAL A 86 -6.83 -4.15 -8.35
N LEU A 87 -6.42 -2.93 -8.66
CA LEU A 87 -5.77 -2.56 -9.94
C LEU A 87 -6.57 -3.03 -11.17
N GLY A 88 -7.91 -3.04 -11.06
CA GLY A 88 -8.83 -3.45 -12.12
C GLY A 88 -9.03 -4.95 -12.27
N HIS A 89 -8.63 -5.76 -11.30
CA HIS A 89 -8.84 -7.21 -11.27
C HIS A 89 -9.41 -7.64 -9.90
N PRO A 90 -10.20 -8.70 -9.84
CA PRO A 90 -10.61 -9.28 -8.55
C PRO A 90 -9.40 -9.61 -7.67
N ALA A 91 -9.50 -9.33 -6.39
CA ALA A 91 -8.43 -9.59 -5.42
C ALA A 91 -7.96 -11.07 -5.50
N GLY A 92 -6.65 -11.29 -5.46
CA GLY A 92 -6.04 -12.61 -5.61
C GLY A 92 -5.86 -13.09 -7.05
N HIS A 93 -6.28 -12.30 -8.06
CA HIS A 93 -6.01 -12.65 -9.45
C HIS A 93 -4.49 -12.81 -9.72
N PRO A 94 -4.04 -13.83 -10.47
CA PRO A 94 -2.61 -14.13 -10.66
C PRO A 94 -1.77 -12.95 -11.19
N THR A 95 -2.33 -12.10 -12.05
CA THR A 95 -1.65 -10.92 -12.60
C THR A 95 -1.28 -9.87 -11.55
N LEU A 96 -1.92 -9.91 -10.37
CA LEU A 96 -1.65 -8.97 -9.27
C LEU A 96 -0.38 -9.30 -8.50
N ARG A 97 0.13 -10.54 -8.58
CA ARG A 97 1.27 -11.02 -7.78
C ARG A 97 2.57 -10.23 -8.01
N THR A 98 2.78 -9.72 -9.21
CA THR A 98 3.94 -8.89 -9.56
C THR A 98 3.66 -7.39 -9.48
N ARG A 99 2.40 -7.01 -9.25
CA ARG A 99 1.95 -5.61 -9.20
C ARG A 99 1.68 -5.11 -7.78
N ILE A 100 1.65 -6.01 -6.79
CA ILE A 100 1.39 -5.69 -5.39
C ILE A 100 2.60 -6.10 -4.56
N GLY A 101 3.18 -5.15 -3.82
CA GLY A 101 4.13 -5.42 -2.74
C GLY A 101 3.39 -5.49 -1.40
N TYR A 102 3.73 -6.47 -0.57
CA TYR A 102 3.11 -6.64 0.74
C TYR A 102 4.16 -6.79 1.84
N VAL A 103 4.10 -5.91 2.83
CA VAL A 103 4.89 -5.99 4.07
C VAL A 103 3.97 -6.40 5.20
N THR A 104 4.26 -7.53 5.83
CA THR A 104 3.55 -8.03 7.00
C THR A 104 4.10 -7.40 8.28
N GLN A 105 3.31 -7.41 9.36
CA GLN A 105 3.71 -6.86 10.67
C GLN A 105 5.02 -7.48 11.21
N ALA A 106 5.22 -8.77 11.02
CA ALA A 106 6.49 -9.42 11.29
C ALA A 106 7.36 -9.41 10.03
N PRO A 107 8.69 -9.17 10.15
CA PRO A 107 9.59 -9.25 8.99
C PRO A 107 9.49 -10.61 8.30
N SER A 108 9.30 -10.59 6.96
CA SER A 108 9.17 -11.79 6.13
C SER A 108 10.46 -12.04 5.35
N VAL A 109 11.58 -12.17 6.08
CA VAL A 109 12.93 -12.38 5.52
C VAL A 109 13.60 -13.57 6.19
N TYR A 110 14.58 -14.14 5.53
CA TYR A 110 15.38 -15.27 6.03
C TYR A 110 16.57 -14.75 6.83
N ASP A 111 16.63 -15.07 8.12
CA ASP A 111 17.65 -14.58 9.04
C ASP A 111 19.06 -15.10 8.72
N ASP A 112 19.17 -16.26 8.09
CA ASP A 112 20.40 -16.95 7.66
C ASP A 112 20.91 -16.51 6.28
N LEU A 113 20.21 -15.63 5.60
CA LEU A 113 20.63 -14.99 4.36
C LEU A 113 21.08 -13.56 4.61
N THR A 114 22.00 -13.06 3.76
CA THR A 114 22.33 -11.63 3.75
C THR A 114 21.17 -10.79 3.23
N VAL A 115 21.22 -9.46 3.41
CA VAL A 115 20.24 -8.55 2.82
C VAL A 115 20.15 -8.77 1.31
N ARG A 116 21.28 -8.77 0.60
CA ARG A 116 21.32 -9.02 -0.86
C ARG A 116 20.75 -10.37 -1.22
N GLN A 117 21.14 -11.45 -0.53
CA GLN A 117 20.64 -12.80 -0.82
C GLN A 117 19.14 -12.93 -0.61
N ASN A 118 18.57 -12.26 0.41
CA ASN A 118 17.12 -12.20 0.57
C ASN A 118 16.45 -11.58 -0.66
N LEU A 119 16.93 -10.41 -1.11
CA LEU A 119 16.36 -9.74 -2.27
C LEU A 119 16.56 -10.54 -3.57
N ASP A 120 17.75 -11.14 -3.78
CA ASP A 120 18.03 -12.00 -4.94
C ASP A 120 17.05 -13.18 -5.00
N TYR A 121 16.76 -13.81 -3.86
CA TYR A 121 15.81 -14.92 -3.77
C TYR A 121 14.40 -14.48 -4.21
N PHE A 122 13.88 -13.38 -3.66
CA PHE A 122 12.55 -12.90 -4.03
C PHE A 122 12.50 -12.34 -5.46
N ALA A 123 13.54 -11.66 -5.93
CA ALA A 123 13.65 -11.20 -7.30
C ALA A 123 13.62 -12.36 -8.31
N ALA A 124 14.25 -13.48 -7.99
CA ALA A 124 14.20 -14.68 -8.82
C ALA A 124 12.82 -15.34 -8.89
N ILE A 125 11.99 -15.19 -7.84
CA ILE A 125 10.60 -15.65 -7.84
C ILE A 125 9.72 -14.73 -8.69
N LEU A 126 9.94 -13.41 -8.60
CA LEU A 126 9.13 -12.41 -9.31
C LEU A 126 9.41 -12.38 -10.81
N ASP A 127 10.67 -12.49 -11.23
CA ASP A 127 11.10 -12.46 -12.62
C ASP A 127 11.98 -13.70 -12.93
N PRO A 128 11.37 -14.89 -13.11
CA PRO A 128 12.10 -16.12 -13.33
C PRO A 128 12.78 -16.13 -14.70
N GLY A 129 13.96 -16.79 -14.78
CA GLY A 129 14.66 -17.01 -16.04
C GLY A 129 16.06 -16.44 -16.08
N ARG A 130 16.92 -17.05 -16.94
CA ARG A 130 18.34 -16.69 -17.05
C ARG A 130 18.55 -15.33 -17.72
N THR A 131 17.70 -14.96 -18.67
CA THR A 131 17.80 -13.69 -19.39
C THR A 131 17.41 -12.47 -18.53
N ALA A 132 16.73 -12.70 -17.40
CA ALA A 132 16.35 -11.66 -16.45
C ALA A 132 17.45 -11.29 -15.43
N ALA A 133 18.59 -12.00 -15.42
CA ALA A 133 19.60 -11.85 -14.37
C ALA A 133 20.11 -10.40 -14.21
N GLY A 134 20.42 -9.71 -15.30
CA GLY A 134 20.89 -8.32 -15.23
C GLY A 134 19.82 -7.34 -14.74
N ARG A 135 18.55 -7.56 -15.11
CA ARG A 135 17.43 -6.74 -14.63
C ARG A 135 17.21 -6.95 -13.14
N ARG A 136 17.26 -8.21 -12.68
CA ARG A 136 17.11 -8.53 -11.25
C ARG A 136 18.21 -7.89 -10.41
N ASP A 137 19.48 -7.98 -10.84
CA ASP A 137 20.60 -7.37 -10.11
C ASP A 137 20.44 -5.85 -9.99
N ALA A 138 20.04 -5.19 -11.07
CA ALA A 138 19.74 -3.75 -11.06
C ALA A 138 18.57 -3.42 -10.11
N ASP A 139 17.51 -4.22 -10.12
CA ASP A 139 16.34 -4.04 -9.27
C ASP A 139 16.65 -4.27 -7.78
N VAL A 140 17.42 -5.30 -7.47
CA VAL A 140 17.93 -5.60 -6.12
C VAL A 140 18.79 -4.46 -5.60
N THR A 141 19.75 -3.99 -6.41
CA THR A 141 20.64 -2.88 -6.03
C THR A 141 19.83 -1.60 -5.77
N ARG A 142 18.86 -1.29 -6.63
CA ARG A 142 17.94 -0.17 -6.44
C ARG A 142 17.15 -0.31 -5.14
N ALA A 143 16.53 -1.46 -4.89
CA ALA A 143 15.70 -1.69 -3.72
C ALA A 143 16.50 -1.56 -2.41
N ILE A 144 17.75 -2.05 -2.37
CA ILE A 144 18.66 -1.87 -1.22
C ILE A 144 18.97 -0.40 -0.99
N THR A 145 19.23 0.35 -2.07
CA THR A 145 19.52 1.79 -2.00
C THR A 145 18.31 2.58 -1.53
N ASP A 146 17.13 2.28 -2.05
CA ASP A 146 15.86 2.94 -1.70
C ASP A 146 15.57 2.91 -0.19
N VAL A 147 15.96 1.83 0.49
CA VAL A 147 15.72 1.65 1.93
C VAL A 147 16.94 1.98 2.80
N ASP A 148 17.98 2.59 2.22
CA ASP A 148 19.22 2.97 2.91
C ASP A 148 19.91 1.78 3.63
N LEU A 149 20.06 0.66 2.92
CA LEU A 149 20.76 -0.54 3.42
C LEU A 149 22.02 -0.90 2.61
N THR A 150 22.56 0.02 1.81
CA THR A 150 23.72 -0.22 0.95
C THR A 150 24.94 -0.71 1.74
N THR A 151 25.20 -0.11 2.91
CA THR A 151 26.32 -0.50 3.79
C THR A 151 26.12 -1.82 4.51
N HIS A 152 24.88 -2.35 4.50
CA HIS A 152 24.50 -3.61 5.16
C HIS A 152 24.15 -4.71 4.14
N ALA A 153 24.38 -4.49 2.85
CA ALA A 153 23.99 -5.41 1.79
C ALA A 153 24.50 -6.87 2.02
N ASP A 154 25.71 -7.02 2.55
CA ASP A 154 26.34 -8.29 2.82
C ASP A 154 26.19 -8.77 4.28
N ALA A 155 25.48 -8.01 5.13
CA ALA A 155 25.19 -8.41 6.51
C ALA A 155 24.07 -9.46 6.53
N LEU A 156 24.18 -10.47 7.42
CA LEU A 156 23.10 -11.43 7.68
C LEU A 156 21.88 -10.70 8.24
N ALA A 157 20.69 -11.01 7.74
CA ALA A 157 19.44 -10.38 8.19
C ALA A 157 19.18 -10.62 9.69
N GLY A 158 19.57 -11.77 10.23
CA GLY A 158 19.49 -12.10 11.64
C GLY A 158 20.33 -11.22 12.57
N ASN A 159 21.40 -10.59 12.05
CA ASN A 159 22.29 -9.71 12.80
C ASN A 159 21.85 -8.23 12.77
N LEU A 160 20.80 -7.91 12.01
CA LEU A 160 20.27 -6.57 11.88
C LEU A 160 19.38 -6.19 13.08
N SER A 161 19.30 -4.88 13.36
CA SER A 161 18.28 -4.37 14.28
C SER A 161 16.87 -4.63 13.74
N GLY A 162 15.84 -4.58 14.60
CA GLY A 162 14.45 -4.75 14.18
C GLY A 162 14.05 -3.75 13.09
N GLY A 163 14.44 -2.48 13.21
CA GLY A 163 14.17 -1.46 12.21
C GLY A 163 14.87 -1.75 10.87
N GLN A 164 16.12 -2.24 10.89
CA GLN A 164 16.82 -2.64 9.66
C GLN A 164 16.15 -3.85 9.01
N ARG A 165 15.71 -4.86 9.78
CA ARG A 165 14.95 -6.01 9.24
C ARG A 165 13.63 -5.60 8.61
N ASN A 166 12.91 -4.63 9.19
CA ASN A 166 11.71 -4.06 8.58
C ASN A 166 12.04 -3.39 7.24
N ARG A 167 13.18 -2.67 7.14
CA ARG A 167 13.64 -2.09 5.87
C ARG A 167 13.99 -3.15 4.83
N VAL A 168 14.56 -4.31 5.23
CA VAL A 168 14.78 -5.43 4.29
C VAL A 168 13.44 -5.95 3.76
N SER A 169 12.43 -6.15 4.62
CA SER A 169 11.09 -6.57 4.21
C SER A 169 10.45 -5.56 3.25
N LEU A 170 10.64 -4.26 3.50
CA LEU A 170 10.19 -3.22 2.58
C LEU A 170 10.93 -3.27 1.25
N ALA A 171 12.27 -3.46 1.26
CA ALA A 171 13.06 -3.60 0.03
C ALA A 171 12.57 -4.78 -0.82
N VAL A 172 12.24 -5.92 -0.19
CA VAL A 172 11.63 -7.08 -0.87
C VAL A 172 10.29 -6.69 -1.50
N ALA A 173 9.44 -5.96 -0.78
CA ALA A 173 8.14 -5.52 -1.31
C ALA A 173 8.26 -4.48 -2.44
N LEU A 174 9.39 -3.78 -2.57
CA LEU A 174 9.68 -2.81 -3.64
C LEU A 174 10.24 -3.45 -4.91
N LEU A 175 10.61 -4.74 -4.89
CA LEU A 175 11.08 -5.46 -6.07
C LEU A 175 10.00 -5.48 -7.17
N GLY A 176 10.43 -5.36 -8.42
CA GLY A 176 9.53 -5.33 -9.57
C GLY A 176 8.75 -4.03 -9.73
N SER A 177 9.01 -3.01 -8.92
CA SER A 177 8.32 -1.69 -8.97
C SER A 177 6.79 -1.83 -8.90
N PRO A 178 6.22 -2.32 -7.80
CA PRO A 178 4.79 -2.56 -7.67
C PRO A 178 3.96 -1.28 -7.82
N GLU A 179 2.75 -1.42 -8.38
CA GLU A 179 1.78 -0.32 -8.52
C GLU A 179 1.03 -0.04 -7.20
N LEU A 180 0.91 -1.06 -6.33
CA LEU A 180 0.28 -0.97 -5.01
C LEU A 180 1.21 -1.57 -3.95
N LEU A 181 1.49 -0.80 -2.91
CA LEU A 181 2.17 -1.26 -1.70
C LEU A 181 1.16 -1.36 -0.55
N VAL A 182 1.07 -2.53 0.06
CA VAL A 182 0.25 -2.79 1.26
C VAL A 182 1.19 -3.01 2.43
N LEU A 183 1.18 -2.11 3.42
CA LEU A 183 2.16 -2.05 4.49
C LEU A 183 1.46 -2.19 5.85
N ASP A 184 1.62 -3.35 6.50
CA ASP A 184 0.95 -3.66 7.77
C ASP A 184 1.82 -3.24 8.95
N GLU A 185 1.49 -2.10 9.57
CA GLU A 185 2.17 -1.49 10.72
C GLU A 185 3.70 -1.29 10.51
N PRO A 186 4.14 -0.71 9.37
CA PRO A 186 5.56 -0.67 8.99
C PRO A 186 6.44 0.20 9.90
N THR A 187 5.85 1.05 10.72
CA THR A 187 6.52 2.03 11.59
C THR A 187 6.62 1.59 13.04
N VAL A 188 6.01 0.45 13.37
CA VAL A 188 5.99 -0.07 14.75
C VAL A 188 7.41 -0.41 15.21
N GLY A 189 7.75 0.05 16.42
CA GLY A 189 9.06 -0.20 17.03
C GLY A 189 10.20 0.64 16.47
N LEU A 190 9.93 1.59 15.58
CA LEU A 190 10.93 2.54 15.10
C LEU A 190 11.02 3.77 16.02
N ASP A 191 12.25 4.26 16.21
CA ASP A 191 12.46 5.56 16.83
C ASP A 191 11.91 6.71 15.95
N PRO A 192 11.74 7.92 16.49
CA PRO A 192 11.14 9.04 15.74
C PRO A 192 11.91 9.44 14.47
N VAL A 193 13.24 9.28 14.42
CA VAL A 193 14.06 9.66 13.26
C VAL A 193 13.83 8.64 12.14
N LEU A 194 13.96 7.36 12.44
CA LEU A 194 13.72 6.28 11.48
C LEU A 194 12.28 6.30 10.95
N ARG A 195 11.30 6.60 11.81
CA ARG A 195 9.90 6.75 11.41
C ARG A 195 9.71 7.89 10.42
N ARG A 196 10.30 9.06 10.70
CA ARG A 196 10.26 10.20 9.77
C ARG A 196 10.86 9.84 8.42
N ASP A 197 12.03 9.20 8.42
CA ASP A 197 12.76 8.86 7.19
C ASP A 197 11.99 7.82 6.36
N LEU A 198 11.31 6.88 7.02
CA LEU A 198 10.43 5.91 6.36
C LEU A 198 9.21 6.59 5.73
N TRP A 199 8.59 7.57 6.40
CA TRP A 199 7.48 8.33 5.82
C TRP A 199 7.93 9.18 4.63
N ASN A 200 9.12 9.78 4.67
CA ASN A 200 9.69 10.48 3.52
C ASN A 200 9.84 9.53 2.33
N LEU A 201 10.38 8.32 2.55
CA LEU A 201 10.46 7.30 1.51
C LEU A 201 9.07 6.94 0.93
N PHE A 202 8.03 6.81 1.76
CA PHE A 202 6.67 6.54 1.28
C PHE A 202 6.15 7.67 0.37
N HIS A 203 6.39 8.93 0.75
CA HIS A 203 6.04 10.08 -0.10
C HIS A 203 6.83 10.09 -1.41
N ASP A 204 8.12 9.79 -1.39
CA ASP A 204 8.95 9.72 -2.60
C ASP A 204 8.49 8.60 -3.54
N ILE A 205 8.09 7.44 -2.99
CA ILE A 205 7.52 6.33 -3.77
C ILE A 205 6.18 6.74 -4.40
N ALA A 206 5.30 7.39 -3.63
CA ALA A 206 3.99 7.81 -4.13
C ALA A 206 4.11 8.89 -5.21
N THR A 207 4.91 9.95 -4.97
CA THR A 207 5.03 11.09 -5.88
C THR A 207 5.99 10.82 -7.05
N GLY A 208 7.13 10.20 -6.78
CA GLY A 208 8.19 9.99 -7.78
C GLY A 208 7.91 8.82 -8.72
N ARG A 209 7.25 7.76 -8.24
CA ARG A 209 6.97 6.54 -9.03
C ARG A 209 5.49 6.36 -9.35
N GLY A 210 4.62 7.21 -8.80
CA GLY A 210 3.16 7.08 -8.97
C GLY A 210 2.57 5.83 -8.32
N ALA A 211 3.29 5.16 -7.41
CA ALA A 211 2.79 3.99 -6.72
C ALA A 211 1.72 4.38 -5.69
N THR A 212 0.74 3.50 -5.51
CA THR A 212 -0.30 3.64 -4.49
C THR A 212 0.15 2.95 -3.22
N LEU A 213 -0.04 3.58 -2.05
CA LEU A 213 0.28 2.99 -0.76
C LEU A 213 -0.96 2.87 0.11
N LEU A 214 -1.14 1.70 0.72
CA LEU A 214 -2.06 1.48 1.83
C LEU A 214 -1.22 1.14 3.07
N VAL A 215 -1.22 2.03 4.05
CA VAL A 215 -0.41 1.91 5.27
C VAL A 215 -1.32 1.74 6.47
N SER A 216 -1.23 0.61 7.17
CA SER A 216 -1.95 0.47 8.44
C SER A 216 -1.15 1.06 9.60
N SER A 217 -1.86 1.68 10.53
CA SER A 217 -1.28 2.16 11.78
C SER A 217 -2.33 2.14 12.91
N HIS A 218 -1.86 2.09 14.13
CA HIS A 218 -2.64 2.38 15.32
C HIS A 218 -2.21 3.71 15.97
N VAL A 219 -1.24 4.41 15.37
CA VAL A 219 -0.71 5.70 15.83
C VAL A 219 -1.41 6.81 15.05
N MET A 220 -2.27 7.58 15.74
CA MET A 220 -3.10 8.61 15.10
C MET A 220 -2.31 9.80 14.55
N ASP A 221 -1.11 10.08 15.11
CA ASP A 221 -0.22 11.13 14.59
C ASP A 221 0.25 10.86 13.15
N GLU A 222 0.22 9.61 12.71
CA GLU A 222 0.58 9.23 11.34
C GLU A 222 -0.51 9.56 10.33
N ALA A 223 -1.74 9.80 10.77
CA ALA A 223 -2.87 10.17 9.94
C ALA A 223 -2.61 11.42 9.11
N GLU A 224 -1.96 12.43 9.70
CA GLU A 224 -1.65 13.70 9.05
C GLU A 224 -0.66 13.57 7.89
N ARG A 225 0.03 12.42 7.79
CA ARG A 225 0.97 12.10 6.71
C ARG A 225 0.30 11.43 5.51
N CYS A 226 -0.98 11.06 5.63
CA CYS A 226 -1.75 10.38 4.60
C CYS A 226 -2.59 11.38 3.79
N HIS A 227 -2.80 11.06 2.51
CA HIS A 227 -3.69 11.86 1.65
C HIS A 227 -5.17 11.53 1.89
N ARG A 228 -5.46 10.30 2.34
CA ARG A 228 -6.80 9.78 2.62
C ARG A 228 -6.73 8.82 3.80
N LEU A 229 -7.81 8.71 4.55
CA LEU A 229 -7.93 7.86 5.73
C LEU A 229 -9.13 6.95 5.62
N LEU A 230 -8.92 5.68 5.93
CA LEU A 230 -9.95 4.70 6.24
C LEU A 230 -9.90 4.46 7.75
N LEU A 231 -10.87 4.97 8.49
CA LEU A 231 -10.94 4.81 9.94
C LEU A 231 -11.79 3.60 10.27
N MET A 232 -11.19 2.59 10.90
CA MET A 232 -11.84 1.31 11.22
C MET A 232 -12.07 1.11 12.71
N ARG A 233 -13.23 0.52 13.03
CA ARG A 233 -13.52 -0.01 14.37
C ARG A 233 -14.44 -1.22 14.27
N ASP A 234 -14.17 -2.26 15.05
CA ASP A 234 -15.00 -3.47 15.20
C ASP A 234 -15.43 -4.14 13.88
N GLY A 235 -14.55 -4.06 12.87
CA GLY A 235 -14.79 -4.62 11.54
C GLY A 235 -15.63 -3.76 10.61
N GLU A 236 -15.90 -2.52 10.97
CA GLU A 236 -16.67 -1.54 10.19
C GLU A 236 -15.81 -0.30 9.88
N LEU A 237 -16.16 0.44 8.81
CA LEU A 237 -15.59 1.73 8.51
C LEU A 237 -16.42 2.83 9.20
N LEU A 238 -15.75 3.61 10.05
CA LEU A 238 -16.35 4.82 10.65
C LEU A 238 -16.25 6.02 9.70
N ALA A 239 -15.19 6.07 8.89
CA ALA A 239 -15.00 7.14 7.93
C ALA A 239 -14.06 6.71 6.80
N ASP A 240 -14.26 7.33 5.63
CA ASP A 240 -13.44 7.26 4.44
C ASP A 240 -13.33 8.69 3.86
N ASP A 241 -12.26 9.44 4.23
CA ASP A 241 -12.13 10.84 3.84
C ASP A 241 -10.67 11.33 3.95
N THR A 242 -10.41 12.59 3.61
CA THR A 242 -9.13 13.26 3.87
C THR A 242 -9.02 13.68 5.35
N PRO A 243 -7.79 13.83 5.91
CA PRO A 243 -7.60 14.33 7.28
C PRO A 243 -8.33 15.66 7.53
N ASP A 244 -8.24 16.61 6.60
CA ASP A 244 -8.87 17.91 6.70
C ASP A 244 -10.41 17.83 6.70
N ALA A 245 -10.98 17.02 5.82
CA ALA A 245 -12.42 16.82 5.74
C ALA A 245 -12.97 16.17 7.02
N LEU A 246 -12.22 15.20 7.60
CA LEU A 246 -12.59 14.59 8.87
C LEU A 246 -12.60 15.59 10.02
N ARG A 247 -11.55 16.42 10.15
CA ARG A 247 -11.49 17.48 11.16
C ARG A 247 -12.63 18.49 11.00
N THR A 248 -12.87 18.93 9.77
CA THR A 248 -13.94 19.89 9.48
C THR A 248 -15.32 19.32 9.82
N ARG A 249 -15.61 18.09 9.38
CA ARG A 249 -16.90 17.42 9.61
C ARG A 249 -17.20 17.22 11.09
N THR A 250 -16.18 16.83 11.85
CA THR A 250 -16.34 16.55 13.28
C THR A 250 -16.15 17.79 14.17
N GLY A 251 -15.63 18.90 13.64
CA GLY A 251 -15.23 20.07 14.42
C GLY A 251 -14.04 19.80 15.35
N ALA A 252 -13.19 18.80 15.05
CA ALA A 252 -12.06 18.39 15.84
C ALA A 252 -10.78 19.15 15.44
N ALA A 253 -9.87 19.35 16.39
CA ALA A 253 -8.57 19.96 16.13
C ALA A 253 -7.57 18.96 15.52
N THR A 254 -7.67 17.67 15.86
CA THR A 254 -6.79 16.59 15.41
C THR A 254 -7.59 15.44 14.82
N VAL A 255 -6.93 14.55 14.05
CA VAL A 255 -7.55 13.32 13.56
C VAL A 255 -7.89 12.36 14.69
N GLU A 256 -7.09 12.34 15.76
CA GLU A 256 -7.39 11.54 16.96
C GLU A 256 -8.69 11.98 17.62
N GLU A 257 -8.87 13.28 17.82
CA GLU A 257 -10.13 13.82 18.35
C GLU A 257 -11.31 13.53 17.43
N ALA A 258 -11.12 13.66 16.10
CA ALA A 258 -12.13 13.32 15.11
C ALA A 258 -12.54 11.84 15.21
N PHE A 259 -11.57 10.94 15.34
CA PHE A 259 -11.82 9.50 15.52
C PHE A 259 -12.64 9.23 16.80
N LEU A 260 -12.29 9.84 17.93
CA LEU A 260 -13.03 9.66 19.20
C LEU A 260 -14.48 10.13 19.07
N ARG A 261 -14.72 11.28 18.43
CA ARG A 261 -16.09 11.78 18.18
C ARG A 261 -16.90 10.84 17.30
N LEU A 262 -16.32 10.31 16.22
CA LEU A 262 -16.97 9.33 15.36
C LEU A 262 -17.30 8.03 16.10
N VAL A 263 -16.44 7.61 17.00
CA VAL A 263 -16.65 6.45 17.88
C VAL A 263 -17.85 6.66 18.80
N ASP A 264 -17.95 7.84 19.42
CA ASP A 264 -19.05 8.19 20.34
C ASP A 264 -20.37 8.28 19.58
N GLU A 265 -20.38 8.87 18.39
CA GLU A 265 -21.54 8.93 17.50
C GLU A 265 -22.04 7.53 17.11
N ALA A 266 -21.12 6.65 16.66
CA ALA A 266 -21.46 5.28 16.29
C ALA A 266 -22.01 4.49 17.49
N THR A 267 -21.43 4.67 18.68
CA THR A 267 -21.87 4.01 19.90
C THR A 267 -23.29 4.48 20.33
N SER A 268 -23.53 5.79 20.22
CA SER A 268 -24.84 6.39 20.54
C SER A 268 -25.93 5.92 19.58
N ALA A 269 -25.62 5.85 18.28
CA ALA A 269 -26.55 5.34 17.25
C ALA A 269 -26.91 3.87 17.45
N ALA A 270 -25.93 3.04 17.89
CA ALA A 270 -26.17 1.62 18.19
C ALA A 270 -27.13 1.46 19.40
N ARG A 271 -26.93 2.23 20.49
CA ARG A 271 -27.81 2.21 21.68
C ARG A 271 -29.24 2.63 21.36
N THR A 272 -29.41 3.64 20.51
CA THR A 272 -30.75 4.11 20.10
C THR A 272 -31.51 3.02 19.31
N LYS A 273 -30.81 2.26 18.46
CA LYS A 273 -31.42 1.13 17.71
C LYS A 273 -31.84 -0.03 18.61
N GLU A 274 -31.09 -0.32 19.69
CA GLU A 274 -31.45 -1.38 20.65
C GLU A 274 -32.64 -0.99 21.52
N THR A 275 -32.80 0.29 21.87
CA THR A 275 -33.92 0.79 22.68
C THR A 275 -35.24 0.86 21.93
N THR A 276 -35.20 0.87 20.58
CA THR A 276 -36.40 0.96 19.72
C THR A 276 -36.92 -0.40 19.22
N ARG A 277 -36.28 -1.49 19.63
CA ARG A 277 -36.63 -2.88 19.28
C ARG A 277 -37.23 -3.64 20.45
#